data_8cbde3b1612f8d3c3ad3ccce1a5ddfd8
#
_entry.id   8cbde3b1612f8d3c3ad3ccce1a5ddfd8
#
_cell.length_a   1.000
_cell.length_b   1.000
_cell.length_c   1.000
_cell.angle_alpha   90.00
_cell.angle_beta   90.00
_cell.angle_gamma   90.00
#
_symmetry.space_group_name_H-M   'P 1'
#
loop_
_entity.id
_entity.type
_entity.pdbx_description
1 polymer ?
#
loop_
_entity_poly.entity_id
_entity_poly.type
_entity_poly.pdbx_seq_one_letter_code
_entity_poly.pdbx_strand_id
1 'polypeptide(L)'
;MRIETCGKNNYIIFINSNYVKDDIFLIKEELIKFIKEFMFKIKNRLNLRGFYKLKVYLNSKIGIFLDVNKLDDIDLTNNLDLRILVLDDVDFYFETDDYDVIKNCNDKRYKDGHFYCIIDDSFDELLEKVEFGRFIYGKEVINLLNNSLIL
;
A
#
# COMPACT_ATOMS: atom_id res chain seq x y z
N MET A 1 3.12 11.40 -1.52
CA MET A 1 3.91 10.16 -1.69
C MET A 1 4.72 9.90 -0.43
N ARG A 2 4.75 8.67 -0.01
CA ARG A 2 5.51 8.23 1.16
C ARG A 2 6.30 6.99 0.79
N ILE A 3 7.60 6.96 1.13
CA ILE A 3 8.48 5.83 0.87
C ILE A 3 9.06 5.36 2.19
N GLU A 4 8.89 4.07 2.49
CA GLU A 4 9.45 3.42 3.66
C GLU A 4 10.43 2.34 3.24
N THR A 5 11.57 2.25 3.91
CA THR A 5 12.57 1.22 3.67
C THR A 5 12.32 0.04 4.61
N CYS A 6 12.18 -1.17 4.04
CA CYS A 6 11.93 -2.40 4.80
C CYS A 6 13.12 -3.34 4.64
N GLY A 7 14.19 -3.09 5.37
CA GLY A 7 15.43 -3.83 5.21
C GLY A 7 16.22 -3.39 3.98
N LYS A 8 17.19 -4.21 3.60
CA LYS A 8 18.06 -3.92 2.46
C LYS A 8 17.34 -4.25 1.15
N ASN A 9 17.24 -3.28 0.24
CA ASN A 9 16.67 -3.44 -1.10
C ASN A 9 15.16 -3.73 -1.16
N ASN A 10 14.43 -3.49 -0.08
CA ASN A 10 12.98 -3.62 -0.04
C ASN A 10 12.35 -2.29 0.36
N TYR A 11 11.29 -1.92 -0.33
CA TYR A 11 10.61 -0.63 -0.10
C TYR A 11 9.10 -0.81 -0.11
N ILE A 12 8.42 0.01 0.68
CA ILE A 12 6.98 0.21 0.58
C ILE A 12 6.75 1.65 0.13
N ILE A 13 6.06 1.82 -0.97
CA ILE A 13 5.78 3.13 -1.55
C ILE A 13 4.27 3.34 -1.55
N PHE A 14 3.84 4.44 -0.96
CA PHE A 14 2.44 4.84 -0.97
C PHE A 14 2.24 6.08 -1.85
N ILE A 15 1.28 6.00 -2.75
CA ILE A 15 0.86 7.09 -3.62
C ILE A 15 -0.61 7.40 -3.33
N ASN A 16 -0.87 8.59 -2.79
CA ASN A 16 -2.22 9.01 -2.44
C ASN A 16 -3.11 9.13 -3.69
N SER A 17 -4.37 8.74 -3.58
CA SER A 17 -5.35 8.79 -4.68
C SER A 17 -5.51 10.19 -5.29
N ASN A 18 -5.28 11.25 -4.52
CA ASN A 18 -5.37 12.64 -5.01
C ASN A 18 -4.32 12.97 -6.08
N TYR A 19 -3.23 12.19 -6.16
CA TYR A 19 -2.16 12.36 -7.13
C TYR A 19 -2.29 11.43 -8.34
N VAL A 20 -3.38 10.67 -8.42
CA VAL A 20 -3.60 9.65 -9.44
C VAL A 20 -4.89 9.94 -10.18
N LYS A 21 -4.87 9.88 -11.50
CA LYS A 21 -6.09 10.04 -12.30
C LYS A 21 -7.01 8.84 -12.14
N ASP A 22 -8.33 9.07 -12.23
CA ASP A 22 -9.33 8.01 -12.00
C ASP A 22 -9.19 6.82 -12.95
N ASP A 23 -8.79 7.04 -14.21
CA ASP A 23 -8.58 5.98 -15.19
C ASP A 23 -7.48 4.99 -14.82
N ILE A 24 -6.51 5.40 -14.01
CA ILE A 24 -5.46 4.53 -13.50
C ILE A 24 -6.03 3.38 -12.66
N PHE A 25 -7.11 3.63 -11.91
CA PHE A 25 -7.77 2.59 -11.10
C PHE A 25 -8.69 1.68 -11.93
N LEU A 26 -9.10 2.13 -13.12
CA LEU A 26 -10.11 1.43 -13.93
C LEU A 26 -9.49 0.61 -15.07
N ILE A 27 -8.33 1.00 -15.57
CA ILE A 27 -7.71 0.40 -16.77
C ILE A 27 -6.34 -0.16 -16.41
N LYS A 28 -6.21 -1.47 -16.48
CA LYS A 28 -4.97 -2.18 -16.07
C LYS A 28 -3.73 -1.75 -16.85
N GLU A 29 -3.86 -1.53 -18.15
CA GLU A 29 -2.74 -1.09 -18.99
C GLU A 29 -2.26 0.29 -18.60
N GLU A 30 -3.17 1.21 -18.29
CA GLU A 30 -2.83 2.56 -17.83
C GLU A 30 -2.16 2.53 -16.46
N LEU A 31 -2.62 1.66 -15.56
CA LEU A 31 -2.00 1.45 -14.25
C LEU A 31 -0.55 0.96 -14.38
N ILE A 32 -0.32 -0.07 -15.19
CA ILE A 32 1.01 -0.63 -15.39
C ILE A 32 1.96 0.40 -16.00
N LYS A 33 1.48 1.15 -16.98
CA LYS A 33 2.25 2.25 -17.58
C LYS A 33 2.61 3.32 -16.56
N PHE A 34 1.65 3.74 -15.75
CA PHE A 34 1.85 4.72 -14.67
C PHE A 34 2.92 4.23 -13.68
N ILE A 35 2.83 2.98 -13.23
CA ILE A 35 3.76 2.41 -12.26
C ILE A 35 5.18 2.32 -12.85
N LYS A 36 5.32 1.88 -14.09
CA LYS A 36 6.62 1.83 -14.76
C LYS A 36 7.25 3.20 -14.87
N GLU A 37 6.50 4.20 -15.33
CA GLU A 37 6.98 5.57 -15.44
C GLU A 37 7.38 6.14 -14.08
N PHE A 38 6.58 5.88 -13.05
CA PHE A 38 6.86 6.29 -11.68
C PHE A 38 8.16 5.66 -11.16
N MET A 39 8.34 4.35 -11.32
CA MET A 39 9.53 3.65 -10.86
C MET A 39 10.79 4.13 -11.58
N PHE A 40 10.70 4.41 -12.88
CA PHE A 40 11.83 4.97 -13.63
C PHE A 40 12.19 6.39 -13.18
N LYS A 41 11.22 7.18 -12.73
CA LYS A 41 11.49 8.51 -12.18
C LYS A 41 12.23 8.46 -10.85
N ILE A 42 11.93 7.48 -10.01
CA ILE A 42 12.52 7.38 -8.66
C ILE A 42 13.75 6.45 -8.59
N LYS A 43 14.08 5.74 -9.66
CA LYS A 43 15.15 4.72 -9.65
C LYS A 43 16.49 5.27 -9.19
N ASN A 44 16.87 6.45 -9.60
CA ASN A 44 18.14 7.07 -9.22
C ASN A 44 18.14 7.52 -7.76
N ARG A 45 17.00 8.00 -7.27
CA ARG A 45 16.83 8.44 -5.89
C ARG A 45 16.97 7.28 -4.91
N LEU A 46 16.45 6.10 -5.26
CA LEU A 46 16.50 4.90 -4.42
C LEU A 46 17.62 3.95 -4.82
N ASN A 47 18.41 4.30 -5.83
CA ASN A 47 19.48 3.46 -6.38
C ASN A 47 18.99 2.06 -6.79
N LEU A 48 17.87 2.00 -7.51
CA LEU A 48 17.25 0.74 -7.96
C LEU A 48 17.98 0.21 -9.18
N ARG A 49 18.50 -1.00 -9.09
CA ARG A 49 19.21 -1.70 -10.18
C ARG A 49 18.85 -3.18 -10.14
N GLY A 50 18.68 -3.78 -11.31
CA GLY A 50 18.40 -5.20 -11.47
C GLY A 50 16.92 -5.53 -11.47
N PHE A 51 16.58 -6.69 -10.97
CA PHE A 51 15.24 -7.25 -11.05
C PHE A 51 14.46 -7.01 -9.76
N TYR A 52 13.27 -6.42 -9.88
CA TYR A 52 12.38 -6.17 -8.76
C TYR A 52 11.00 -6.76 -9.03
N LYS A 53 10.41 -7.35 -8.00
CA LYS A 53 9.01 -7.75 -7.99
C LYS A 53 8.22 -6.66 -7.28
N LEU A 54 7.20 -6.16 -7.96
CA LEU A 54 6.24 -5.20 -7.41
C LEU A 54 4.90 -5.86 -7.20
N LYS A 55 4.43 -5.88 -5.96
CA LYS A 55 3.03 -6.16 -5.66
C LYS A 55 2.31 -4.83 -5.55
N VAL A 56 1.26 -4.66 -6.34
CA VAL A 56 0.49 -3.42 -6.42
C VAL A 56 -0.86 -3.65 -5.78
N TYR A 57 -1.11 -2.93 -4.68
CA TYR A 57 -2.38 -2.98 -3.97
C TYR A 57 -3.15 -1.70 -4.25
N LEU A 58 -4.37 -1.84 -4.76
CA LEU A 58 -5.20 -0.73 -5.20
C LEU A 58 -6.38 -0.49 -4.27
N ASN A 59 -6.61 0.78 -3.96
CA ASN A 59 -7.83 1.24 -3.35
C ASN A 59 -8.12 2.65 -3.87
N SER A 60 -9.23 2.84 -4.56
CA SER A 60 -9.59 4.12 -5.20
C SER A 60 -9.76 5.26 -4.21
N LYS A 61 -10.11 4.97 -2.96
CA LYS A 61 -10.25 5.98 -1.90
C LYS A 61 -8.91 6.39 -1.30
N ILE A 62 -8.01 5.43 -1.07
CA ILE A 62 -6.71 5.65 -0.43
C ILE A 62 -5.64 6.00 -1.44
N GLY A 63 -5.47 5.14 -2.44
CA GLY A 63 -4.40 5.24 -3.41
C GLY A 63 -3.77 3.90 -3.77
N ILE A 64 -2.47 3.94 -4.02
CA ILE A 64 -1.70 2.79 -4.48
C ILE A 64 -0.60 2.48 -3.48
N PHE A 65 -0.52 1.22 -3.03
CA PHE A 65 0.61 0.71 -2.27
C PHE A 65 1.47 -0.17 -3.18
N LEU A 66 2.75 0.14 -3.25
CA LEU A 66 3.74 -0.65 -3.97
C LEU A 66 4.64 -1.35 -2.95
N ASP A 67 4.60 -2.67 -2.97
CA ASP A 67 5.53 -3.51 -2.21
C ASP A 67 6.66 -3.92 -3.16
N VAL A 68 7.82 -3.28 -3.02
CA VAL A 68 8.96 -3.39 -3.95
C VAL A 68 10.02 -4.29 -3.32
N ASN A 69 10.25 -5.44 -3.94
CA ASN A 69 11.22 -6.41 -3.44
C ASN A 69 12.23 -6.79 -4.52
N LYS A 70 13.51 -6.69 -4.20
CA LYS A 70 14.57 -7.12 -5.10
C LYS A 70 14.58 -8.65 -5.19
N LEU A 71 14.57 -9.18 -6.42
CA LEU A 71 14.54 -10.62 -6.66
C LEU A 71 15.91 -11.28 -6.55
N ASP A 72 16.98 -10.51 -6.77
CA ASP A 72 18.35 -11.02 -6.77
C ASP A 72 19.30 -9.96 -6.22
N ASP A 73 20.24 -10.38 -5.38
CA ASP A 73 21.29 -9.50 -4.84
C ASP A 73 22.41 -9.20 -5.83
N ILE A 74 22.40 -9.85 -6.99
CA ILE A 74 23.41 -9.69 -8.03
C ILE A 74 23.01 -8.59 -8.99
N ASP A 75 23.74 -7.46 -8.96
CA ASP A 75 23.54 -6.36 -9.90
C ASP A 75 24.27 -6.64 -11.22
N LEU A 76 23.69 -7.50 -12.05
CA LEU A 76 24.27 -7.86 -13.35
C LEU A 76 24.08 -6.78 -14.42
N THR A 77 23.19 -5.85 -14.20
CA THR A 77 22.87 -4.77 -15.14
C THR A 77 22.58 -3.48 -14.41
N ASN A 78 22.86 -2.35 -15.07
CA ASN A 78 22.46 -1.03 -14.58
C ASN A 78 21.01 -0.69 -14.91
N ASN A 79 20.30 -1.59 -15.60
CA ASN A 79 18.91 -1.41 -15.97
C ASN A 79 18.00 -1.86 -14.83
N LEU A 80 16.84 -1.25 -14.79
CA LEU A 80 15.77 -1.62 -13.86
C LEU A 80 14.75 -2.47 -14.60
N ASP A 81 14.61 -3.74 -14.17
CA ASP A 81 13.61 -4.66 -14.69
C ASP A 81 12.53 -4.91 -13.63
N LEU A 82 11.28 -4.78 -14.01
CA LEU A 82 10.15 -4.86 -13.11
C LEU A 82 9.23 -6.03 -13.46
N ARG A 83 8.90 -6.84 -12.47
CA ARG A 83 7.80 -7.82 -12.53
C ARG A 83 6.65 -7.23 -11.70
N ILE A 84 5.54 -6.90 -12.34
CA ILE A 84 4.41 -6.22 -11.70
C ILE A 84 3.27 -7.20 -11.53
N LEU A 85 2.82 -7.39 -10.28
CA LEU A 85 1.63 -8.17 -9.93
C LEU A 85 0.62 -7.21 -9.32
N VAL A 86 -0.53 -7.06 -9.99
CA VAL A 86 -1.62 -6.21 -9.51
C VAL A 86 -2.59 -7.05 -8.69
N LEU A 87 -2.85 -6.61 -7.46
CA LEU A 87 -3.80 -7.22 -6.55
C LEU A 87 -5.00 -6.29 -6.40
N ASP A 88 -6.04 -6.56 -7.18
CA ASP A 88 -7.31 -5.83 -7.17
C ASP A 88 -8.21 -6.34 -6.05
N ASP A 89 -9.21 -5.55 -5.70
CA ASP A 89 -10.30 -5.92 -4.78
C ASP A 89 -9.80 -6.44 -3.42
N VAL A 90 -8.67 -5.91 -2.96
CA VAL A 90 -8.11 -6.23 -1.66
C VAL A 90 -8.67 -5.27 -0.62
N ASP A 91 -9.18 -5.79 0.48
CA ASP A 91 -9.60 -4.96 1.59
C ASP A 91 -8.40 -4.33 2.27
N PHE A 92 -8.53 -3.06 2.59
CA PHE A 92 -7.58 -2.32 3.41
C PHE A 92 -8.21 -2.02 4.76
N TYR A 93 -7.40 -2.12 5.81
CA TYR A 93 -7.79 -1.73 7.16
C TYR A 93 -6.88 -0.63 7.66
N PHE A 94 -7.43 0.17 8.57
CA PHE A 94 -6.67 1.20 9.27
C PHE A 94 -6.42 0.73 10.71
N GLU A 95 -5.16 0.77 11.14
CA GLU A 95 -4.73 0.43 12.48
C GLU A 95 -4.43 1.70 13.27
N THR A 96 -4.98 1.80 14.48
CA THR A 96 -4.72 2.92 15.38
C THR A 96 -4.72 2.46 16.84
N ASP A 97 -4.03 3.22 17.69
CA ASP A 97 -4.08 3.02 19.14
C ASP A 97 -5.20 3.84 19.80
N ASP A 98 -5.82 4.76 19.05
CA ASP A 98 -6.87 5.65 19.53
C ASP A 98 -8.23 5.24 18.94
N TYR A 99 -9.08 4.64 19.75
CA TYR A 99 -10.42 4.23 19.33
C TYR A 99 -11.28 5.38 18.80
N ASP A 100 -11.10 6.59 19.32
CA ASP A 100 -11.89 7.74 18.87
C ASP A 100 -11.69 8.06 17.39
N VAL A 101 -10.54 7.69 16.83
CA VAL A 101 -10.24 7.88 15.41
C VAL A 101 -11.16 7.04 14.51
N ILE A 102 -11.58 5.86 14.99
CA ILE A 102 -12.36 4.91 14.19
C ILE A 102 -13.77 4.65 14.72
N LYS A 103 -14.20 5.34 15.77
CA LYS A 103 -15.46 5.03 16.47
C LYS A 103 -16.72 5.01 15.58
N ASN A 104 -16.72 5.79 14.51
CA ASN A 104 -17.84 5.89 13.57
C ASN A 104 -17.65 5.04 12.30
N CYS A 105 -16.60 4.25 12.23
CA CYS A 105 -16.29 3.42 11.07
C CYS A 105 -16.93 2.04 11.18
N ASN A 106 -17.05 1.36 10.03
CA ASN A 106 -17.56 0.00 9.96
C ASN A 106 -16.48 -1.02 10.28
N ASP A 107 -16.93 -2.26 10.59
CA ASP A 107 -16.07 -3.41 10.84
C ASP A 107 -14.88 -3.11 11.76
N LYS A 108 -15.21 -2.64 12.96
CA LYS A 108 -14.20 -2.33 13.97
C LYS A 108 -13.73 -3.62 14.63
N ARG A 109 -12.41 -3.73 14.79
CA ARG A 109 -11.76 -4.90 15.37
C ARG A 109 -10.67 -4.49 16.37
N TYR A 110 -10.34 -5.43 17.24
CA TYR A 110 -9.27 -5.27 18.23
C TYR A 110 -8.33 -6.47 18.18
N LYS A 111 -7.04 -6.20 18.21
CA LYS A 111 -5.99 -7.23 18.27
C LYS A 111 -4.72 -6.64 18.86
N ASP A 112 -4.15 -7.34 19.85
CA ASP A 112 -2.82 -7.05 20.42
C ASP A 112 -2.61 -5.58 20.83
N GLY A 113 -3.63 -4.97 21.42
CA GLY A 113 -3.57 -3.58 21.90
C GLY A 113 -3.87 -2.51 20.85
N HIS A 114 -4.22 -2.92 19.64
CA HIS A 114 -4.54 -2.01 18.53
C HIS A 114 -5.98 -2.14 18.07
N PHE A 115 -6.54 -1.05 17.60
CA PHE A 115 -7.87 -0.98 17.00
C PHE A 115 -7.78 -0.90 15.49
N TYR A 116 -8.75 -1.52 14.81
CA TYR A 116 -8.78 -1.60 13.35
C TYR A 116 -10.18 -1.30 12.83
N CYS A 117 -10.25 -0.70 11.66
CA CYS A 117 -11.50 -0.60 10.91
C CYS A 117 -11.25 -0.78 9.42
N ILE A 118 -12.27 -1.25 8.71
CA ILE A 118 -12.19 -1.36 7.26
C ILE A 118 -12.17 0.03 6.62
N ILE A 119 -11.43 0.16 5.53
CA ILE A 119 -11.43 1.37 4.71
C ILE A 119 -12.54 1.26 3.69
N ASP A 120 -13.65 1.89 3.98
CA ASP A 120 -14.81 1.98 3.10
C ASP A 120 -15.38 3.42 3.13
N ASP A 121 -16.61 3.60 2.68
CA ASP A 121 -17.24 4.92 2.66
C ASP A 121 -17.47 5.51 4.07
N SER A 122 -17.44 4.66 5.11
CA SER A 122 -17.53 5.13 6.50
C SER A 122 -16.24 5.77 7.03
N PHE A 123 -15.11 5.54 6.36
CA PHE A 123 -13.82 6.08 6.75
C PHE A 123 -13.63 7.46 6.10
N ASP A 124 -14.16 8.49 6.77
CA ASP A 124 -14.07 9.86 6.32
C ASP A 124 -12.81 10.55 6.85
N GLU A 125 -12.49 11.72 6.27
CA GLU A 125 -11.36 12.55 6.69
C GLU A 125 -10.02 11.82 6.66
N LEU A 126 -9.82 11.04 5.61
CA LEU A 126 -8.65 10.17 5.46
C LEU A 126 -7.32 10.89 5.71
N LEU A 127 -7.16 12.08 5.14
CA LEU A 127 -5.91 12.86 5.28
C LEU A 127 -5.65 13.33 6.70
N GLU A 128 -6.70 13.56 7.48
CA GLU A 128 -6.59 13.96 8.88
C GLU A 128 -6.29 12.76 9.79
N LYS A 129 -6.86 11.59 9.45
CA LYS A 129 -6.72 10.37 10.26
C LYS A 129 -5.39 9.65 10.06
N VAL A 130 -4.74 9.82 8.92
CA VAL A 130 -3.53 9.07 8.57
C VAL A 130 -2.37 9.30 9.55
N GLU A 131 -2.34 10.45 10.24
CA GLU A 131 -1.34 10.77 11.25
C GLU A 131 -1.44 9.89 12.50
N PHE A 132 -2.61 9.31 12.75
CA PHE A 132 -2.93 8.59 14.00
C PHE A 132 -2.85 7.06 13.85
N GLY A 133 -2.30 6.56 12.76
CA GLY A 133 -2.19 5.14 12.53
C GLY A 133 -1.54 4.80 11.21
N ARG A 134 -1.74 3.55 10.78
CA ARG A 134 -1.21 3.05 9.53
C ARG A 134 -2.23 2.23 8.77
N PHE A 135 -2.04 2.10 7.47
CA PHE A 135 -2.83 1.20 6.65
C PHE A 135 -2.23 -0.19 6.64
N ILE A 136 -3.08 -1.21 6.74
CA ILE A 136 -2.66 -2.60 6.56
C ILE A 136 -3.39 -3.22 5.36
N TYR A 137 -2.72 -4.15 4.70
CA TYR A 137 -3.20 -4.81 3.50
C TYR A 137 -2.55 -6.19 3.34
N GLY A 138 -3.04 -6.97 2.40
CA GLY A 138 -2.47 -8.28 2.08
C GLY A 138 -2.53 -9.28 3.23
N LYS A 139 -1.41 -9.89 3.55
CA LYS A 139 -1.32 -10.94 4.59
C LYS A 139 -1.68 -10.45 5.98
N GLU A 140 -1.39 -9.18 6.29
CA GLU A 140 -1.75 -8.60 7.59
C GLU A 140 -3.26 -8.54 7.76
N VAL A 141 -4.01 -8.26 6.70
CA VAL A 141 -5.48 -8.28 6.73
C VAL A 141 -6.00 -9.69 6.97
N ILE A 142 -5.45 -10.69 6.31
CA ILE A 142 -5.85 -12.08 6.50
C ILE A 142 -5.61 -12.50 7.96
N ASN A 143 -4.46 -12.16 8.51
CA ASN A 143 -4.15 -12.44 9.91
C ASN A 143 -5.10 -11.70 10.87
N LEU A 144 -5.42 -10.44 10.58
CA LEU A 144 -6.38 -9.65 11.35
C LEU A 144 -7.75 -10.33 11.38
N LEU A 145 -8.28 -10.72 10.22
CA LEU A 145 -9.62 -11.32 10.12
C LEU A 145 -9.71 -12.65 10.87
N ASN A 146 -8.60 -13.40 10.92
CA ASN A 146 -8.57 -14.72 11.58
C ASN A 146 -8.35 -14.63 13.09
N ASN A 147 -7.71 -13.57 13.59
CA ASN A 147 -7.21 -13.52 14.96
C ASN A 147 -7.67 -12.30 15.77
N SER A 148 -8.59 -11.51 15.25
CA SER A 148 -9.07 -10.30 15.94
C SER A 148 -10.42 -10.49 16.60
N LEU A 149 -10.72 -9.65 17.59
CA LEU A 149 -12.04 -9.53 18.19
C LEU A 149 -12.86 -8.51 17.41
N ILE A 150 -14.11 -8.89 17.12
CA ILE A 150 -15.08 -7.97 16.50
C ILE A 150 -15.68 -7.10 17.60
N LEU A 151 -15.63 -5.81 17.39
CA LEU A 151 -16.17 -4.83 18.34
C LEU A 151 -17.61 -4.43 18.04
#